data_231443c09449ad06fcdfea075faa29fd
#
_entry.id   231443c09449ad06fcdfea075faa29fd
#
_cell.length_a   1.000
_cell.length_b   1.000
_cell.length_c   1.000
_cell.angle_alpha   90.00
_cell.angle_beta   90.00
_cell.angle_gamma   90.00
#
_symmetry.space_group_name_H-M   'P 1'
#
loop_
_entity.id
_entity.type
_entity.pdbx_description
1 polymer ?
#
loop_
_entity_poly.entity_id
_entity_poly.type
_entity_poly.pdbx_seq_one_letter_code
_entity_poly.pdbx_strand_id
1 'polypeptide(L)' 'MATPPIVIHRPAPSGARLVTVHIAGREERLGLAHSDHDVIVFLADAGMANPEGALDSASLVEWQGAPAHEYTAP' A
#
# COMPACT_ATOMS: atom_id res chain seq x y z
N MET A 1 -20.05 1.03 4.42
CA MET A 1 -18.83 1.84 4.29
C MET A 1 -17.79 1.09 3.47
N ALA A 2 -17.25 1.73 2.46
CA ALA A 2 -16.27 1.06 1.62
C ALA A 2 -14.90 1.01 2.31
N THR A 3 -14.30 -0.18 2.34
CA THR A 3 -12.93 -0.34 2.80
C THR A 3 -11.98 0.10 1.67
N PRO A 4 -10.91 0.83 1.96
CA PRO A 4 -9.95 1.16 0.91
C PRO A 4 -9.45 -0.10 0.21
N PRO A 5 -9.35 -0.09 -1.13
CA PRO A 5 -8.95 -1.29 -1.87
C PRO A 5 -7.47 -1.65 -1.68
N ILE A 6 -6.63 -0.68 -1.35
CA ILE A 6 -5.20 -0.90 -1.18
C ILE A 6 -4.87 -0.82 0.30
N VAL A 7 -4.13 -1.81 0.79
CA VAL A 7 -3.70 -1.83 2.19
C VAL A 7 -2.17 -1.93 2.23
N ILE A 8 -1.56 -1.01 2.94
CA ILE A 8 -0.12 -1.04 3.21
C ILE A 8 0.01 -1.45 4.67
N HIS A 9 0.50 -2.66 4.87
CA HIS A 9 0.48 -3.31 6.16
C HIS A 9 1.54 -2.77 7.11
N ARG A 10 1.49 -3.24 8.35
CA ARG A 10 2.43 -2.85 9.39
C ARG A 10 3.87 -3.15 8.95
N PRO A 11 4.84 -2.23 9.17
CA PRO A 11 6.22 -2.50 8.83
C PRO A 11 6.78 -3.70 9.58
N ALA A 12 7.49 -4.57 8.86
CA ALA A 12 8.28 -5.63 9.45
C ALA A 12 9.51 -5.03 10.14
N PRO A 13 10.20 -5.79 11.00
CA PRO A 13 11.44 -5.28 11.63
C PRO A 13 12.49 -4.79 10.62
N SER A 14 12.47 -5.31 9.40
CA SER A 14 13.37 -4.86 8.32
C SER A 14 12.95 -3.52 7.72
N GLY A 15 11.77 -3.02 8.06
CA GLY A 15 11.21 -1.82 7.45
C GLY A 15 10.32 -2.09 6.24
N ALA A 16 10.28 -3.33 5.76
CA ALA A 16 9.43 -3.67 4.61
C ALA A 16 7.96 -3.68 5.00
N ARG A 17 7.11 -3.11 4.15
CA ARG A 17 5.67 -3.10 4.33
C ARG A 17 5.02 -3.88 3.20
N LEU A 18 4.22 -4.88 3.56
CA LEU A 18 3.48 -5.66 2.56
C LEU A 18 2.38 -4.78 1.97
N VAL A 19 2.28 -4.78 0.65
CA VAL A 19 1.22 -4.06 -0.08
C VAL A 19 0.27 -5.10 -0.67
N THR A 20 -1.01 -4.96 -0.34
CA THR A 20 -2.05 -5.83 -0.87
C THR A 20 -3.15 -4.99 -1.51
N VAL A 21 -3.91 -5.60 -2.40
CA VAL A 21 -5.03 -4.95 -3.06
C VAL A 21 -6.23 -5.88 -3.07
N HIS A 22 -7.43 -5.33 -2.83
CA HIS A 22 -8.68 -6.06 -2.92
C HIS A 22 -9.30 -5.83 -4.30
N ILE A 23 -9.43 -6.89 -5.07
CA ILE A 23 -10.04 -6.84 -6.39
C ILE A 23 -11.10 -7.94 -6.47
N ALA A 24 -12.34 -7.56 -6.77
CA ALA A 24 -13.44 -8.50 -6.97
C ALA A 24 -13.61 -9.47 -5.78
N GLY A 25 -13.49 -8.96 -4.56
CA GLY A 25 -13.63 -9.77 -3.35
C GLY A 25 -12.41 -10.61 -3.00
N ARG A 26 -11.30 -10.46 -3.71
CA ARG A 26 -10.06 -11.20 -3.48
C ARG A 26 -8.97 -10.26 -3.04
N GLU A 27 -8.13 -10.73 -2.11
CA GLU A 27 -6.94 -9.99 -1.71
C GLU A 27 -5.74 -10.55 -2.47
N GLU A 28 -5.01 -9.65 -3.14
CA GLU A 28 -3.81 -10.02 -3.87
C GLU A 28 -2.61 -9.28 -3.29
N ARG A 29 -1.50 -9.99 -3.15
CA ARG A 29 -0.24 -9.41 -2.67
C ARG A 29 0.51 -8.81 -3.84
N LEU A 30 0.84 -7.52 -3.73
CA LEU A 30 1.61 -6.84 -4.76
C LEU A 30 3.11 -6.95 -4.52
N GLY A 31 3.54 -6.92 -3.24
CA GLY A 31 4.95 -7.07 -2.90
C GLY A 31 5.30 -6.38 -1.59
N LEU A 32 6.59 -6.39 -1.27
CA LEU A 32 7.12 -5.74 -0.08
C LEU A 32 7.75 -4.41 -0.47
N ALA A 33 7.23 -3.33 0.08
CA ALA A 33 7.71 -1.99 -0.21
C ALA A 33 8.65 -1.51 0.90
N HIS A 34 9.75 -0.86 0.50
CA HIS A 34 10.70 -0.24 1.41
C HIS A 34 10.66 1.29 1.32
N SER A 35 9.85 1.82 0.41
CA SER A 35 9.71 3.25 0.20
C SER A 35 8.42 3.53 -0.58
N ASP A 36 8.02 4.81 -0.62
CA ASP A 36 6.88 5.22 -1.43
C ASP A 36 7.09 4.88 -2.89
N HIS A 37 8.31 5.00 -3.39
CA HIS A 37 8.61 4.67 -4.77
C HIS A 37 8.26 3.21 -5.08
N ASP A 38 8.57 2.29 -4.19
CA ASP A 38 8.23 0.89 -4.38
C ASP A 38 6.71 0.70 -4.46
N VAL A 39 5.97 1.38 -3.61
CA VAL A 39 4.50 1.31 -3.64
C VAL A 39 3.97 1.83 -4.97
N ILE A 40 4.51 2.95 -5.43
CA ILE A 40 4.11 3.54 -6.71
C ILE A 40 4.34 2.55 -7.86
N VAL A 41 5.50 1.89 -7.88
CA VAL A 41 5.81 0.89 -8.90
C VAL A 41 4.81 -0.27 -8.85
N PHE A 42 4.51 -0.78 -7.66
CA PHE A 42 3.56 -1.88 -7.52
C PHE A 42 2.17 -1.50 -8.01
N LEU A 43 1.71 -0.30 -7.67
CA LEU A 43 0.38 0.16 -8.08
C LEU A 43 0.31 0.41 -9.58
N ALA A 44 1.38 0.96 -10.15
CA ALA A 44 1.44 1.17 -11.60
C ALA A 44 1.41 -0.17 -12.34
N ASP A 45 2.16 -1.15 -11.87
CA ASP A 45 2.17 -2.49 -12.45
C ASP A 45 0.80 -3.16 -12.35
N ALA A 46 0.04 -2.83 -11.32
CA ALA A 46 -1.32 -3.35 -11.14
C ALA A 46 -2.36 -2.64 -12.00
N GLY A 47 -1.94 -1.65 -12.78
CA GLY A 47 -2.83 -0.95 -13.71
C GLY A 47 -3.41 0.36 -13.22
N MET A 48 -2.93 0.88 -12.08
CA MET A 48 -3.43 2.14 -11.57
C MET A 48 -2.90 3.33 -12.37
N ALA A 49 -3.79 4.22 -12.79
CA ALA A 49 -3.44 5.34 -13.67
C ALA A 49 -2.66 6.46 -12.95
N ASN A 50 -2.94 6.67 -11.65
CA ASN A 50 -2.28 7.73 -10.89
C ASN A 50 -1.87 7.22 -9.52
N PRO A 51 -0.84 6.34 -9.45
CA PRO A 51 -0.44 5.76 -8.18
C PRO A 51 0.13 6.76 -7.19
N GLU A 52 0.76 7.83 -7.67
CA GLU A 52 1.32 8.85 -6.78
C GLU A 52 0.24 9.56 -5.99
N GLY A 53 -0.86 9.94 -6.64
CA GLY A 53 -1.99 10.56 -5.97
C GLY A 53 -2.71 9.62 -5.03
N ALA A 54 -2.68 8.33 -5.31
CA ALA A 54 -3.33 7.34 -4.47
C ALA A 54 -2.72 7.26 -3.07
N LEU A 55 -1.42 7.48 -2.94
CA LEU A 55 -0.74 7.39 -1.65
C LEU A 55 -1.27 8.39 -0.63
N ASP A 56 -1.79 9.51 -1.08
CA ASP A 56 -2.35 10.55 -0.22
C ASP A 56 -3.88 10.48 -0.10
N SER A 57 -4.49 9.47 -0.70
CA SER A 57 -5.93 9.32 -0.70
C SER A 57 -6.38 8.28 0.32
N ALA A 58 -7.00 8.72 1.41
CA ALA A 58 -7.50 7.84 2.45
C ALA A 58 -8.62 6.93 1.95
N SER A 59 -9.28 7.28 0.85
CA SER A 59 -10.33 6.44 0.27
C SER A 59 -9.77 5.31 -0.58
N LEU A 60 -8.50 5.39 -0.99
CA LEU A 60 -7.85 4.40 -1.83
C LEU A 60 -6.83 3.55 -1.09
N VAL A 61 -6.12 4.13 -0.12
CA VAL A 61 -5.03 3.45 0.57
C VAL A 61 -5.22 3.54 2.08
N GLU A 62 -5.12 2.40 2.74
CA GLU A 62 -5.11 2.32 4.19
C GLU A 62 -3.69 1.99 4.66
N TRP A 63 -3.15 2.80 5.56
CA TRP A 63 -1.84 2.58 6.18
C TRP A 63 -2.03 1.97 7.56
N GLN A 64 -1.56 0.76 7.76
CA GLN A 64 -1.74 0.02 9.01
C GLN A 64 -0.46 -0.03 9.84
N GLY A 65 -0.61 0.15 11.15
CA GLY A 65 0.44 -0.11 12.12
C GLY A 65 1.54 0.94 12.22
N ALA A 66 1.56 1.91 11.31
CA ALA A 66 2.52 3.01 11.32
C ALA A 66 1.98 4.12 10.43
N PRO A 67 2.44 5.38 10.61
CA PRO A 67 1.98 6.48 9.77
C PRO A 67 2.28 6.28 8.28
N ALA A 68 1.54 7.01 7.46
CA ALA A 68 1.76 7.02 6.02
C ALA A 68 3.19 7.45 5.70
N HIS A 69 3.75 6.88 4.65
CA HIS A 69 5.09 7.20 4.12
C HIS A 69 6.24 6.80 5.02
N GLU A 70 5.99 6.09 6.12
CA GLU A 70 7.06 5.62 7.01
C GLU A 70 7.28 4.12 6.79
N TYR A 71 8.55 3.74 6.73
CA TYR A 71 8.99 2.36 6.45
C TYR A 71 9.94 1.85 7.53
N THR A 72 9.77 2.34 8.74
CA THR A 72 10.55 1.91 9.90
C THR A 72 9.61 1.24 10.88
N ALA A 73 10.02 0.09 11.43
CA ALA A 73 9.22 -0.58 12.45
C ALA A 73 9.09 0.30 13.68
N PRO A 74 7.89 0.38 14.27
CA PRO A 74 7.68 1.20 15.47
C PRO A 74 8.41 0.66 16.68
#